data_7a0dd1223fa657c86c77272d8a27aba9
#
_entry.id   7a0dd1223fa657c86c77272d8a27aba9
#
_cell.length_a   1.000
_cell.length_b   1.000
_cell.length_c   1.000
_cell.angle_alpha   90.00
_cell.angle_beta   90.00
_cell.angle_gamma   90.00
#
_symmetry.space_group_name_H-M   'P 1'
#
loop_
_entity.id
_entity.type
_entity.pdbx_description
1 polymer ?
#
loop_
_entity_poly.entity_id
_entity_poly.type
_entity_poly.pdbx_seq_one_letter_code
_entity_poly.pdbx_strand_id
1 'polypeptide(L)'
;KLAEKNKVNIFPVFQNRYNKAIQFLKKKKTMNALGKIRLISVQVRWCRPQRYYDLADWRGTFSHDGGALTNQGIHHLDAMRYLCGEIKSVNAKMSTLGANIEVEDSVVANFELRSGALGTLEITTAARPIDYNATISLVGSKGLAQIGGWALNELQIYSPNQKLCKINSEKIPTAYGFGHFSFYRDIKNYFSKFTKFPVSYNDCLST
;
A
#
# COMPACT_ATOMS: atom_id res chain seq x y z
N LYS A 1 23.67 -4.80 2.41
CA LYS A 1 25.10 -4.99 2.04
C LYS A 1 25.84 -3.65 1.93
N LEU A 2 25.44 -2.72 1.01
CA LEU A 2 26.18 -1.45 0.83
C LEU A 2 26.04 -0.53 2.06
N ALA A 3 24.84 -0.41 2.63
CA ALA A 3 24.59 0.37 3.84
C ALA A 3 25.36 -0.18 5.06
N GLU A 4 25.36 -1.49 5.25
CA GLU A 4 26.13 -2.16 6.30
C GLU A 4 27.63 -1.91 6.13
N LYS A 5 28.15 -2.05 4.88
CA LYS A 5 29.55 -1.76 4.57
C LYS A 5 29.94 -0.32 4.91
N ASN A 6 29.05 0.64 4.66
CA ASN A 6 29.30 2.05 4.91
C ASN A 6 28.78 2.52 6.29
N LYS A 7 28.27 1.62 7.13
CA LYS A 7 27.74 1.92 8.47
C LYS A 7 26.67 3.04 8.46
N VAL A 8 25.83 3.06 7.42
CA VAL A 8 24.72 4.01 7.30
C VAL A 8 23.38 3.32 7.51
N ASN A 9 22.40 4.08 8.05
CA ASN A 9 21.06 3.60 8.26
C ASN A 9 20.19 3.85 7.02
N ILE A 10 19.32 2.90 6.69
CA ILE A 10 18.30 3.03 5.67
C ILE A 10 16.94 3.05 6.35
N PHE A 11 16.12 4.05 6.02
CA PHE A 11 14.76 4.19 6.52
C PHE A 11 13.78 4.11 5.35
N PRO A 12 13.22 2.93 5.09
CA PRO A 12 12.27 2.76 3.99
C PRO A 12 10.97 3.52 4.26
N VAL A 13 10.42 4.18 3.22
CA VAL A 13 9.26 5.06 3.34
C VAL A 13 8.00 4.31 2.95
N PHE A 14 7.29 3.75 3.92
CA PHE A 14 5.92 3.23 3.77
C PHE A 14 4.96 4.05 4.63
N GLN A 15 4.78 5.32 4.25
CA GLN A 15 4.01 6.31 5.02
C GLN A 15 2.55 5.90 5.25
N ASN A 16 1.95 5.13 4.35
CA ASN A 16 0.56 4.67 4.50
C ASN A 16 0.38 3.76 5.73
N ARG A 17 1.41 3.09 6.19
CA ARG A 17 1.36 2.31 7.45
C ARG A 17 0.98 3.16 8.66
N TYR A 18 1.21 4.48 8.63
CA TYR A 18 0.90 5.40 9.72
C TYR A 18 -0.52 5.97 9.69
N ASN A 19 -1.28 5.75 8.62
CA ASN A 19 -2.66 6.25 8.52
C ASN A 19 -3.56 5.61 9.57
N LYS A 20 -4.48 6.39 10.14
CA LYS A 20 -5.38 5.93 11.20
C LYS A 20 -6.14 4.65 10.83
N ALA A 21 -6.65 4.57 9.61
CA ALA A 21 -7.38 3.40 9.14
C ALA A 21 -6.52 2.13 9.15
N ILE A 22 -5.26 2.23 8.67
CA ILE A 22 -4.29 1.14 8.68
C ILE A 22 -3.94 0.76 10.13
N GLN A 23 -3.58 1.74 10.96
CA GLN A 23 -3.22 1.52 12.36
C GLN A 23 -4.37 0.93 13.19
N PHE A 24 -5.60 1.33 12.88
CA PHE A 24 -6.78 0.76 13.51
C PHE A 24 -6.93 -0.72 13.18
N LEU A 25 -6.88 -1.10 11.90
CA LEU A 25 -7.00 -2.50 11.48
C LEU A 25 -5.81 -3.35 11.94
N LYS A 26 -4.60 -2.79 12.04
CA LYS A 26 -3.42 -3.53 12.51
C LYS A 26 -3.52 -4.00 13.96
N LYS A 27 -4.36 -3.38 14.78
CA LYS A 27 -4.57 -3.82 16.18
C LYS A 27 -5.13 -5.24 16.21
N LYS A 28 -4.50 -6.12 16.98
CA LYS A 28 -4.90 -7.55 17.11
C LYS A 28 -6.39 -7.72 17.43
N LYS A 29 -6.93 -6.91 18.34
CA LYS A 29 -8.37 -6.93 18.71
C LYS A 29 -9.26 -6.63 17.50
N THR A 30 -8.89 -5.63 16.70
CA THR A 30 -9.66 -5.20 15.52
C THR A 30 -9.65 -6.27 14.43
N MET A 31 -8.47 -6.84 14.14
CA MET A 31 -8.35 -7.93 13.16
C MET A 31 -9.07 -9.21 13.62
N ASN A 32 -8.98 -9.57 14.91
CA ASN A 32 -9.67 -10.73 15.47
C ASN A 32 -11.20 -10.62 15.38
N ALA A 33 -11.75 -9.40 15.39
CA ALA A 33 -13.19 -9.18 15.19
C ALA A 33 -13.66 -9.49 13.77
N LEU A 34 -12.75 -9.47 12.78
CA LEU A 34 -13.04 -9.94 11.41
C LEU A 34 -12.97 -11.47 11.30
N GLY A 35 -12.31 -12.12 12.25
CA GLY A 35 -12.04 -13.56 12.22
C GLY A 35 -10.90 -13.92 11.26
N LYS A 36 -10.89 -15.18 10.79
CA LYS A 36 -9.90 -15.63 9.79
C LYS A 36 -10.17 -14.93 8.46
N ILE A 37 -9.20 -14.21 7.93
CA ILE A 37 -9.30 -13.58 6.60
C ILE A 37 -9.37 -14.68 5.55
N ARG A 38 -10.32 -14.56 4.62
CA ARG A 38 -10.61 -15.53 3.55
C ARG A 38 -10.34 -14.96 2.18
N LEU A 39 -10.74 -13.69 1.95
CA LEU A 39 -10.57 -13.03 0.67
C LEU A 39 -10.06 -11.61 0.86
N ILE A 40 -9.21 -11.17 -0.06
CA ILE A 40 -8.60 -9.84 -0.09
C ILE A 40 -8.74 -9.28 -1.50
N SER A 41 -9.11 -8.00 -1.61
CA SER A 41 -9.05 -7.29 -2.90
C SER A 41 -8.25 -6.01 -2.72
N VAL A 42 -7.28 -5.80 -3.60
CA VAL A 42 -6.47 -4.58 -3.68
C VAL A 42 -6.73 -3.94 -5.02
N GLN A 43 -7.17 -2.69 -5.03
CA GLN A 43 -7.45 -1.95 -6.25
C GLN A 43 -6.78 -0.58 -6.21
N VAL A 44 -6.12 -0.20 -7.31
CA VAL A 44 -5.59 1.14 -7.57
C VAL A 44 -5.89 1.50 -9.01
N ARG A 45 -6.73 2.50 -9.22
CA ARG A 45 -7.15 2.98 -10.54
C ARG A 45 -6.89 4.46 -10.64
N TRP A 46 -5.65 4.79 -10.95
CA TRP A 46 -5.16 6.17 -11.01
C TRP A 46 -4.95 6.63 -12.45
N CYS A 47 -4.96 7.94 -12.62
CA CYS A 47 -4.80 8.60 -13.91
C CYS A 47 -3.41 9.19 -14.01
N ARG A 48 -2.57 8.57 -14.85
CA ARG A 48 -1.26 9.13 -15.26
C ARG A 48 -1.24 9.19 -16.78
N PRO A 49 -1.69 10.31 -17.38
CA PRO A 49 -1.64 10.50 -18.84
C PRO A 49 -0.20 10.66 -19.31
N GLN A 50 0.05 10.60 -20.62
CA GLN A 50 1.39 10.73 -21.22
C GLN A 50 2.16 11.92 -20.66
N ARG A 51 1.52 13.10 -20.55
CA ARG A 51 2.14 14.32 -20.00
C ARG A 51 2.73 14.14 -18.57
N TYR A 52 2.24 13.17 -17.77
CA TYR A 52 2.83 12.86 -16.47
C TYR A 52 4.18 12.20 -16.61
N TYR A 53 4.33 11.33 -17.59
CA TYR A 53 5.60 10.64 -17.87
C TYR A 53 6.58 11.59 -18.53
N ASP A 54 6.12 12.50 -19.35
CA ASP A 54 6.94 13.51 -20.05
C ASP A 54 7.55 14.57 -19.12
N LEU A 55 7.13 14.62 -17.84
CA LEU A 55 7.67 15.55 -16.84
C LEU A 55 9.13 15.27 -16.45
N ALA A 56 9.65 14.06 -16.67
CA ALA A 56 11.02 13.70 -16.36
C ALA A 56 11.43 12.39 -17.04
N ASP A 57 12.61 12.35 -17.60
CA ASP A 57 13.14 11.26 -18.42
C ASP A 57 13.20 9.89 -17.73
N TRP A 58 13.25 9.87 -16.42
CA TRP A 58 13.27 8.61 -15.65
C TRP A 58 11.89 7.95 -15.51
N ARG A 59 10.81 8.72 -15.71
CA ARG A 59 9.44 8.19 -15.55
C ARG A 59 9.10 7.22 -16.66
N GLY A 60 8.44 6.14 -16.30
CA GLY A 60 8.04 5.10 -17.23
C GLY A 60 9.20 4.26 -17.78
N THR A 61 10.43 4.39 -17.23
CA THR A 61 11.58 3.57 -17.60
C THR A 61 11.74 2.35 -16.69
N PHE A 62 12.20 1.26 -17.24
CA PHE A 62 12.48 0.04 -16.47
C PHE A 62 13.59 0.25 -15.42
N SER A 63 14.62 0.99 -15.79
CA SER A 63 15.82 1.16 -14.97
C SER A 63 15.64 2.05 -13.74
N HIS A 64 14.68 3.00 -13.76
CA HIS A 64 14.53 4.01 -12.71
C HIS A 64 13.13 4.09 -12.10
N ASP A 65 12.08 3.78 -12.86
CA ASP A 65 10.68 3.87 -12.41
C ASP A 65 10.11 2.50 -12.00
N GLY A 66 10.31 1.49 -12.84
CA GLY A 66 9.92 0.12 -12.58
C GLY A 66 8.42 -0.20 -12.74
N GLY A 67 7.62 0.71 -13.28
CA GLY A 67 6.21 0.50 -13.63
C GLY A 67 5.18 0.86 -12.55
N ALA A 68 3.91 0.70 -12.91
CA ALA A 68 2.79 1.09 -12.06
C ALA A 68 2.75 0.31 -10.73
N LEU A 69 3.13 -0.96 -10.74
CA LEU A 69 3.16 -1.79 -9.53
C LEU A 69 4.22 -1.29 -8.54
N THR A 70 5.43 -1.07 -9.00
CA THR A 70 6.58 -0.74 -8.14
C THR A 70 6.65 0.73 -7.76
N ASN A 71 6.07 1.62 -8.55
CA ASN A 71 6.02 3.05 -8.24
C ASN A 71 4.73 3.41 -7.46
N GLN A 72 3.54 3.24 -8.06
CA GLN A 72 2.29 3.66 -7.44
C GLN A 72 1.65 2.58 -6.57
N GLY A 73 1.69 1.33 -7.02
CA GLY A 73 1.03 0.20 -6.37
C GLY A 73 1.73 -0.30 -5.12
N ILE A 74 3.03 -0.07 -5.00
CA ILE A 74 3.88 -0.62 -3.92
C ILE A 74 3.33 -0.29 -2.52
N HIS A 75 2.80 0.90 -2.31
CA HIS A 75 2.24 1.32 -1.02
C HIS A 75 0.96 0.55 -0.64
N HIS A 76 0.17 0.12 -1.64
CA HIS A 76 -1.04 -0.67 -1.44
C HIS A 76 -0.69 -2.14 -1.20
N LEU A 77 0.27 -2.65 -1.95
CA LEU A 77 0.81 -3.99 -1.76
C LEU A 77 1.44 -4.13 -0.36
N ASP A 78 2.26 -3.17 0.03
CA ASP A 78 2.85 -3.10 1.37
C ASP A 78 1.79 -3.05 2.47
N ALA A 79 0.80 -2.18 2.36
CA ALA A 79 -0.28 -2.06 3.34
C ALA A 79 -1.08 -3.38 3.46
N MET A 80 -1.36 -4.05 2.35
CA MET A 80 -2.01 -5.37 2.34
C MET A 80 -1.16 -6.40 3.07
N ARG A 81 0.15 -6.51 2.74
CA ARG A 81 1.08 -7.44 3.41
C ARG A 81 1.22 -7.10 4.89
N TYR A 82 1.35 -5.82 5.24
CA TYR A 82 1.43 -5.36 6.61
C TYR A 82 0.21 -5.78 7.44
N LEU A 83 -0.99 -5.74 6.85
CA LEU A 83 -2.23 -6.13 7.53
C LEU A 83 -2.43 -7.65 7.57
N CYS A 84 -2.21 -8.34 6.46
CA CYS A 84 -2.70 -9.70 6.24
C CYS A 84 -1.59 -10.76 6.21
N GLY A 85 -0.33 -10.37 6.09
CA GLY A 85 0.81 -11.29 6.09
C GLY A 85 1.35 -11.60 4.70
N GLU A 86 2.21 -12.61 4.63
CA GLU A 86 3.06 -12.91 3.48
C GLU A 86 2.32 -13.61 2.34
N ILE A 87 2.65 -13.24 1.11
CA ILE A 87 2.22 -13.92 -0.10
C ILE A 87 2.98 -15.26 -0.23
N LYS A 88 2.26 -16.31 -0.56
CA LYS A 88 2.79 -17.66 -0.83
C LYS A 88 3.01 -17.88 -2.32
N SER A 89 2.03 -17.47 -3.12
CA SER A 89 2.06 -17.63 -4.58
C SER A 89 1.29 -16.50 -5.27
N VAL A 90 1.69 -16.18 -6.49
CA VAL A 90 1.06 -15.15 -7.33
C VAL A 90 1.01 -15.62 -8.79
N ASN A 91 -0.08 -15.28 -9.46
CA ASN A 91 -0.22 -15.36 -10.92
C ASN A 91 -0.66 -13.99 -11.41
N ALA A 92 0.13 -13.38 -12.29
CA ALA A 92 -0.09 -12.00 -12.72
C ALA A 92 0.00 -11.87 -14.24
N LYS A 93 -0.73 -10.87 -14.75
CA LYS A 93 -0.60 -10.38 -16.12
C LYS A 93 -0.46 -8.88 -16.07
N MET A 94 0.46 -8.33 -16.88
CA MET A 94 0.72 -6.91 -16.96
C MET A 94 0.84 -6.46 -18.40
N SER A 95 0.54 -5.20 -18.65
CA SER A 95 0.55 -4.58 -19.97
C SER A 95 0.70 -3.07 -19.86
N THR A 96 1.10 -2.45 -20.98
CA THR A 96 1.10 -1.01 -21.17
C THR A 96 -0.08 -0.65 -22.06
N LEU A 97 -1.08 0.03 -21.50
CA LEU A 97 -2.39 0.24 -22.14
C LEU A 97 -2.73 1.72 -22.36
N GLY A 98 -2.22 2.63 -21.56
CA GLY A 98 -2.70 4.01 -21.49
C GLY A 98 -1.66 5.08 -21.77
N ALA A 99 -0.37 4.72 -21.87
CA ALA A 99 0.72 5.63 -22.14
C ALA A 99 1.79 4.95 -23.02
N ASN A 100 2.60 5.75 -23.71
CA ASN A 100 3.76 5.23 -24.47
C ASN A 100 4.99 5.26 -23.54
N ILE A 101 5.20 4.17 -22.80
CA ILE A 101 6.27 4.01 -21.81
C ILE A 101 6.88 2.60 -21.91
N GLU A 102 8.06 2.44 -21.36
CA GLU A 102 8.85 1.20 -21.42
C GLU A 102 8.30 0.09 -20.51
N VAL A 103 7.66 0.48 -19.39
CA VAL A 103 7.17 -0.42 -18.35
C VAL A 103 5.65 -0.58 -18.38
N GLU A 104 5.11 -1.45 -17.52
CA GLU A 104 3.67 -1.62 -17.42
C GLU A 104 3.00 -0.41 -16.73
N ASP A 105 1.81 -0.06 -17.20
CA ASP A 105 0.89 0.86 -16.55
C ASP A 105 -0.35 0.16 -15.96
N SER A 106 -0.46 -1.14 -16.17
CA SER A 106 -1.59 -1.95 -15.74
C SER A 106 -1.16 -3.36 -15.35
N VAL A 107 -1.56 -3.80 -14.16
CA VAL A 107 -1.30 -5.13 -13.61
C VAL A 107 -2.58 -5.71 -13.03
N VAL A 108 -2.86 -6.97 -13.36
CA VAL A 108 -3.90 -7.78 -12.72
C VAL A 108 -3.24 -9.04 -12.19
N ALA A 109 -3.53 -9.38 -10.92
CA ALA A 109 -3.02 -10.59 -10.33
C ALA A 109 -4.04 -11.27 -9.43
N ASN A 110 -3.92 -12.58 -9.28
CA ASN A 110 -4.46 -13.32 -8.15
C ASN A 110 -3.31 -13.90 -7.32
N PHE A 111 -3.53 -14.02 -6.02
CA PHE A 111 -2.51 -14.49 -5.08
C PHE A 111 -3.11 -15.31 -3.95
N GLU A 112 -2.26 -16.15 -3.35
CA GLU A 112 -2.55 -16.87 -2.11
C GLU A 112 -1.59 -16.40 -1.01
N LEU A 113 -2.11 -16.10 0.17
CA LEU A 113 -1.29 -15.83 1.35
C LEU A 113 -0.85 -17.14 2.03
N ARG A 114 0.22 -17.08 2.81
CA ARG A 114 0.66 -18.23 3.64
C ARG A 114 -0.41 -18.66 4.65
N SER A 115 -1.33 -17.79 5.02
CA SER A 115 -2.49 -18.11 5.87
C SER A 115 -3.59 -18.91 5.16
N GLY A 116 -3.50 -19.08 3.83
CA GLY A 116 -4.49 -19.71 2.96
C GLY A 116 -5.59 -18.76 2.49
N ALA A 117 -5.50 -17.46 2.78
CA ALA A 117 -6.41 -16.47 2.19
C ALA A 117 -6.09 -16.27 0.71
N LEU A 118 -7.15 -16.15 -0.11
CA LEU A 118 -7.01 -15.79 -1.53
C LEU A 118 -7.12 -14.29 -1.71
N GLY A 119 -6.49 -13.75 -2.75
CA GLY A 119 -6.60 -12.34 -3.05
C GLY A 119 -6.51 -12.01 -4.52
N THR A 120 -7.02 -10.82 -4.85
CA THR A 120 -6.90 -10.18 -6.15
C THR A 120 -6.20 -8.84 -6.02
N LEU A 121 -5.42 -8.49 -7.04
CA LEU A 121 -4.75 -7.21 -7.15
C LEU A 121 -5.02 -6.65 -8.55
N GLU A 122 -5.45 -5.40 -8.60
CA GLU A 122 -5.66 -4.63 -9.81
C GLU A 122 -5.03 -3.26 -9.62
N ILE A 123 -3.97 -2.98 -10.38
CA ILE A 123 -3.28 -1.70 -10.34
C ILE A 123 -3.19 -1.17 -11.75
N THR A 124 -3.70 0.03 -11.97
CA THR A 124 -3.52 0.74 -13.23
C THR A 124 -3.34 2.24 -13.02
N THR A 125 -2.50 2.83 -13.85
CA THR A 125 -2.36 4.27 -14.02
C THR A 125 -3.02 4.77 -15.31
N ALA A 126 -3.67 3.86 -16.04
CA ALA A 126 -4.37 4.13 -17.30
C ALA A 126 -5.83 4.59 -17.12
N ALA A 127 -6.32 4.79 -15.89
CA ALA A 127 -7.65 5.35 -15.66
C ALA A 127 -7.77 6.75 -16.26
N ARG A 128 -8.95 7.08 -16.80
CA ARG A 128 -9.25 8.39 -17.39
C ARG A 128 -10.65 8.83 -16.97
N PRO A 129 -10.96 10.11 -16.82
CA PRO A 129 -10.04 11.26 -16.98
C PRO A 129 -9.24 11.61 -15.71
N ILE A 130 -9.57 11.03 -14.55
CA ILE A 130 -9.02 11.34 -13.22
C ILE A 130 -8.74 10.06 -12.43
N ASP A 131 -8.08 10.19 -11.28
CA ASP A 131 -7.96 9.12 -10.28
C ASP A 131 -9.37 8.70 -9.83
N TYR A 132 -9.64 7.39 -9.91
CA TYR A 132 -10.99 6.88 -9.62
C TYR A 132 -11.07 6.22 -8.25
N ASN A 133 -10.20 5.26 -7.97
CA ASN A 133 -10.31 4.42 -6.78
C ASN A 133 -8.96 3.90 -6.30
N ALA A 134 -8.79 3.81 -4.98
CA ALA A 134 -7.72 3.06 -4.35
C ALA A 134 -8.26 2.43 -3.06
N THR A 135 -8.35 1.09 -3.02
CA THR A 135 -8.95 0.37 -1.90
C THR A 135 -8.21 -0.92 -1.55
N ILE A 136 -8.33 -1.31 -0.28
CA ILE A 136 -8.04 -2.65 0.23
C ILE A 136 -9.27 -3.15 0.95
N SER A 137 -9.87 -4.24 0.46
CA SER A 137 -11.04 -4.88 1.06
C SER A 137 -10.67 -6.22 1.67
N LEU A 138 -11.17 -6.51 2.85
CA LEU A 138 -10.94 -7.72 3.62
C LEU A 138 -12.26 -8.42 3.92
N VAL A 139 -12.36 -9.69 3.55
CA VAL A 139 -13.48 -10.57 3.91
C VAL A 139 -12.99 -11.59 4.92
N GLY A 140 -13.43 -11.44 6.14
CA GLY A 140 -13.13 -12.37 7.22
C GLY A 140 -14.27 -13.34 7.49
N SER A 141 -14.03 -14.33 8.35
CA SER A 141 -15.04 -15.33 8.73
C SER A 141 -16.15 -14.77 9.63
N LYS A 142 -15.94 -13.58 10.22
CA LYS A 142 -16.85 -12.93 11.16
C LYS A 142 -17.21 -11.50 10.79
N GLY A 143 -16.54 -10.91 9.78
CA GLY A 143 -16.78 -9.52 9.42
C GLY A 143 -16.02 -9.08 8.18
N LEU A 144 -16.32 -7.85 7.77
CA LEU A 144 -15.78 -7.17 6.60
C LEU A 144 -15.06 -5.90 7.01
N ALA A 145 -13.99 -5.54 6.29
CA ALA A 145 -13.38 -4.22 6.37
C ALA A 145 -12.97 -3.74 4.98
N GLN A 146 -13.07 -2.43 4.77
CA GLN A 146 -12.53 -1.77 3.58
C GLN A 146 -11.86 -0.47 3.97
N ILE A 147 -10.66 -0.29 3.46
CA ILE A 147 -9.91 0.96 3.52
C ILE A 147 -9.90 1.54 2.11
N GLY A 148 -10.01 2.85 2.01
CA GLY A 148 -9.94 3.57 0.74
C GLY A 148 -9.44 5.00 0.91
N GLY A 149 -9.82 5.87 -0.04
CA GLY A 149 -9.34 7.25 -0.11
C GLY A 149 -8.02 7.37 -0.85
N TRP A 150 -7.56 8.62 -1.04
CA TRP A 150 -6.37 8.92 -1.87
C TRP A 150 -5.07 8.26 -1.38
N ALA A 151 -4.96 8.03 -0.06
CA ALA A 151 -3.76 7.48 0.56
C ALA A 151 -4.09 6.33 1.52
N LEU A 152 -5.19 5.58 1.32
CA LEU A 152 -5.70 4.60 2.28
C LEU A 152 -5.98 5.25 3.65
N ASN A 153 -6.50 6.47 3.63
CA ASN A 153 -6.76 7.31 4.79
C ASN A 153 -8.19 7.16 5.35
N GLU A 154 -9.07 6.43 4.66
CA GLU A 154 -10.46 6.28 5.01
C GLU A 154 -10.78 4.83 5.37
N LEU A 155 -11.30 4.59 6.56
CA LEU A 155 -11.94 3.34 6.92
C LEU A 155 -13.40 3.40 6.45
N GLN A 156 -13.69 2.80 5.29
CA GLN A 156 -14.99 2.89 4.64
C GLN A 156 -15.99 1.87 5.17
N ILE A 157 -15.51 0.66 5.45
CA ILE A 157 -16.31 -0.43 6.01
C ILE A 157 -15.57 -1.05 7.19
N TYR A 158 -16.30 -1.25 8.29
CA TYR A 158 -15.90 -2.11 9.38
C TYR A 158 -17.16 -2.72 9.99
N SER A 159 -17.58 -3.87 9.50
CA SER A 159 -18.88 -4.49 9.81
C SER A 159 -19.08 -4.84 11.29
N PRO A 160 -18.05 -5.16 12.09
CA PRO A 160 -18.24 -5.35 13.52
C PRO A 160 -18.74 -4.09 14.24
N ASN A 161 -18.40 -2.89 13.76
CA ASN A 161 -18.93 -1.62 14.27
C ASN A 161 -18.68 -0.48 13.28
N GLN A 162 -19.64 -0.20 12.42
CA GLN A 162 -19.57 0.84 11.38
C GLN A 162 -19.37 2.26 11.94
N LYS A 163 -19.77 2.54 13.19
CA LYS A 163 -19.55 3.85 13.80
C LYS A 163 -18.07 4.20 13.96
N LEU A 164 -17.20 3.20 14.03
CA LEU A 164 -15.74 3.38 14.13
C LEU A 164 -15.11 3.86 12.83
N CYS A 165 -15.79 3.75 11.69
CA CYS A 165 -15.25 4.19 10.40
C CYS A 165 -14.94 5.69 10.40
N LYS A 166 -15.89 6.52 10.83
CA LYS A 166 -15.70 7.98 10.87
C LYS A 166 -14.54 8.41 11.79
N ILE A 167 -14.40 7.76 12.95
CA ILE A 167 -13.37 8.09 13.94
C ILE A 167 -11.96 7.69 13.46
N ASN A 168 -11.86 6.60 12.68
CA ASN A 168 -10.61 6.06 12.19
C ASN A 168 -10.32 6.44 10.73
N SER A 169 -11.01 7.45 10.21
CA SER A 169 -10.73 8.10 8.93
C SER A 169 -10.10 9.46 9.14
N GLU A 170 -9.31 9.91 8.17
CA GLU A 170 -8.62 11.20 8.19
C GLU A 170 -8.96 11.98 6.92
N LYS A 171 -9.27 13.27 7.07
CA LYS A 171 -9.30 14.20 5.95
C LYS A 171 -7.87 14.65 5.66
N ILE A 172 -7.39 14.37 4.47
CA ILE A 172 -6.02 14.69 4.05
C ILE A 172 -6.03 15.79 2.99
N PRO A 173 -5.05 16.70 3.00
CA PRO A 173 -4.98 17.80 2.03
C PRO A 173 -4.44 17.35 0.67
N THR A 174 -3.68 16.27 0.61
CA THR A 174 -3.04 15.74 -0.60
C THR A 174 -2.94 14.22 -0.51
N ALA A 175 -2.65 13.55 -1.63
CA ALA A 175 -2.41 12.10 -1.70
C ALA A 175 -1.24 11.60 -0.83
N TYR A 176 -0.40 12.50 -0.31
CA TYR A 176 0.68 12.14 0.63
C TYR A 176 0.19 11.94 2.07
N GLY A 177 -1.00 12.48 2.43
CA GLY A 177 -1.55 12.38 3.78
C GLY A 177 -0.64 12.94 4.87
N PHE A 178 -0.79 12.44 6.10
CA PHE A 178 0.00 12.84 7.26
C PHE A 178 1.07 11.82 7.68
N GLY A 179 1.16 10.70 6.98
CA GLY A 179 2.05 9.60 7.35
C GLY A 179 3.54 9.99 7.43
N HIS A 180 3.99 10.92 6.58
CA HIS A 180 5.36 11.40 6.58
C HIS A 180 5.77 12.09 7.88
N PHE A 181 4.87 12.84 8.54
CA PHE A 181 5.17 13.44 9.84
C PHE A 181 5.49 12.39 10.91
N SER A 182 4.70 11.32 10.95
CA SER A 182 4.93 10.21 11.88
C SER A 182 6.19 9.43 11.52
N PHE A 183 6.46 9.24 10.24
CA PHE A 183 7.69 8.63 9.75
C PHE A 183 8.94 9.40 10.21
N TYR A 184 8.99 10.72 9.98
CA TYR A 184 10.13 11.53 10.44
C TYR A 184 10.24 11.62 11.95
N ARG A 185 9.12 11.60 12.68
CA ARG A 185 9.15 11.50 14.15
C ARG A 185 9.80 10.19 14.61
N ASP A 186 9.56 9.08 13.95
CA ASP A 186 10.18 7.81 14.29
C ASP A 186 11.67 7.77 13.95
N ILE A 187 12.11 8.42 12.87
CA ILE A 187 13.52 8.63 12.58
C ILE A 187 14.19 9.46 13.71
N LYS A 188 13.55 10.57 14.10
CA LYS A 188 14.04 11.38 15.22
C LYS A 188 14.17 10.55 16.50
N ASN A 189 13.16 9.74 16.82
CA ASN A 189 13.17 8.89 18.00
C ASN A 189 14.26 7.80 17.93
N TYR A 190 14.48 7.24 16.74
CA TYR A 190 15.57 6.28 16.53
C TYR A 190 16.93 6.86 16.92
N PHE A 191 17.24 8.09 16.49
CA PHE A 191 18.53 8.73 16.83
C PHE A 191 18.59 9.30 18.24
N SER A 192 17.49 9.87 18.77
CA SER A 192 17.50 10.57 20.06
C SER A 192 17.17 9.69 21.25
N LYS A 193 16.39 8.62 21.07
CA LYS A 193 15.89 7.75 22.14
C LYS A 193 16.31 6.29 21.97
N PHE A 194 17.11 5.98 20.95
CA PHE A 194 17.55 4.63 20.60
C PHE A 194 16.40 3.64 20.44
N THR A 195 15.24 4.10 19.97
CA THR A 195 14.07 3.25 19.71
C THR A 195 14.24 2.53 18.39
N LYS A 196 13.74 1.28 18.29
CA LYS A 196 13.75 0.54 17.03
C LYS A 196 12.85 1.25 16.00
N PHE A 197 13.36 1.43 14.78
CA PHE A 197 12.55 1.95 13.68
C PHE A 197 11.49 0.89 13.27
N PRO A 198 10.21 1.29 13.07
CA PRO A 198 9.10 0.32 12.89
C PRO A 198 9.13 -0.44 11.57
N VAL A 199 9.80 0.08 10.54
CA VAL A 199 9.87 -0.52 9.21
C VAL A 199 11.28 -1.06 9.00
N SER A 200 11.42 -2.38 8.92
CA SER A 200 12.72 -2.99 8.67
C SER A 200 13.06 -3.01 7.17
N TYR A 201 14.35 -3.04 6.85
CA TYR A 201 14.83 -3.27 5.48
C TYR A 201 14.29 -4.60 4.91
N ASN A 202 14.24 -5.65 5.72
CA ASN A 202 13.72 -6.95 5.31
C ASN A 202 12.22 -6.90 4.98
N ASP A 203 11.42 -6.09 5.70
CA ASP A 203 10.02 -5.86 5.34
C ASP A 203 9.88 -5.33 3.92
N CYS A 204 10.79 -4.43 3.52
CA CYS A 204 10.76 -3.82 2.19
C CYS A 204 11.17 -4.77 1.09
N LEU A 205 12.21 -5.58 1.32
CA LEU A 205 12.64 -6.60 0.37
C LEU A 205 11.58 -7.67 0.12
N SER A 206 10.71 -7.89 1.09
CA SER A 206 9.62 -8.86 0.98
C SER A 206 8.38 -8.29 0.27
N THR A 207 8.28 -6.97 0.09
CA THR A 207 7.22 -6.34 -0.69
C THR A 207 7.57 -6.26 -2.15
#